data_affc166fa90606aa78cfc24e83531c9b
#
_entry.id   affc166fa90606aa78cfc24e83531c9b
#
_cell.length_a   1.000
_cell.length_b   1.000
_cell.length_c   1.000
_cell.angle_alpha   90.00
_cell.angle_beta   90.00
_cell.angle_gamma   90.00
#
_symmetry.space_group_name_H-M   'P 1'
#
loop_
_entity.id
_entity.type
_entity.pdbx_description
1 polymer ?
#
loop_
_entity_poly.entity_id
_entity_poly.type
_entity_poly.pdbx_seq_one_letter_code
_entity_poly.pdbx_strand_id
1 'polypeptide(L)'
;MSNDTEYGWSQDMLLVLHDKLREDLKKAMLNKDQEVRNTLRLIIAEFPKLTVPITLESGKKSTRLKKPEEISNDDVIGIIKGLIKSEQTVLEITGQSNSDYLEILQSYLPKMIDKEEITTWIKDNVDFSQYKNKMQAIGPVMKHFGKLADGKLVNQILKGWE
;
A
#
# COMPACT_ATOMS: atom_id res chain seq x y z
N MET A 1 27.55 14.72 4.23
CA MET A 1 27.09 14.54 2.86
C MET A 1 25.73 13.93 2.84
N SER A 2 24.79 14.66 2.32
CA SER A 2 23.46 14.12 2.13
C SER A 2 23.54 12.99 1.10
N ASN A 3 23.13 11.82 1.49
CA ASN A 3 22.93 10.75 0.53
C ASN A 3 21.65 11.05 -0.24
N ASP A 4 21.82 11.69 -1.39
CA ASP A 4 20.71 11.96 -2.29
C ASP A 4 20.17 10.67 -2.94
N THR A 5 20.47 9.52 -2.35
CA THR A 5 19.99 8.23 -2.80
C THR A 5 18.85 7.73 -1.95
N GLU A 6 17.98 8.63 -1.53
CA GLU A 6 16.79 8.22 -0.78
C GLU A 6 15.77 7.64 -1.76
N TYR A 7 15.64 6.32 -1.73
CA TYR A 7 14.61 5.60 -2.46
C TYR A 7 13.35 5.54 -1.61
N GLY A 8 12.21 5.36 -2.26
CA GLY A 8 10.95 5.19 -1.56
C GLY A 8 9.95 6.28 -1.91
N TRP A 9 8.76 6.13 -1.35
CA TRP A 9 7.65 7.03 -1.61
C TRP A 9 6.83 7.25 -0.34
N SER A 10 6.29 8.44 -0.18
CA SER A 10 5.29 8.73 0.84
C SER A 10 4.18 9.56 0.23
N GLN A 11 3.02 9.52 0.86
CA GLN A 11 1.85 10.27 0.39
C GLN A 11 2.03 11.79 0.43
N ASP A 12 3.03 12.27 1.17
CA ASP A 12 3.36 13.71 1.25
C ASP A 12 4.11 14.21 0.02
N MET A 13 4.64 13.29 -0.78
CA MET A 13 5.33 13.66 -2.01
C MET A 13 4.34 14.13 -3.06
N LEU A 14 4.70 15.17 -3.80
CA LEU A 14 3.88 15.69 -4.89
C LEU A 14 3.89 14.77 -6.11
N LEU A 15 4.73 13.77 -6.10
CA LEU A 15 4.92 12.83 -7.20
C LEU A 15 4.03 11.60 -7.01
N VAL A 16 3.37 11.16 -8.07
CA VAL A 16 2.59 9.93 -8.01
C VAL A 16 3.53 8.72 -7.88
N LEU A 17 3.05 7.66 -7.24
CA LEU A 17 3.87 6.50 -6.88
C LEU A 17 4.55 5.86 -8.08
N HIS A 18 3.85 5.64 -9.18
CA HIS A 18 4.45 4.96 -10.33
C HIS A 18 5.53 5.81 -11.02
N ASP A 19 5.43 7.13 -10.97
CA ASP A 19 6.48 8.02 -11.46
C ASP A 19 7.71 7.96 -10.57
N LYS A 20 7.50 7.91 -9.25
CA LYS A 20 8.61 7.77 -8.28
C LYS A 20 9.36 6.45 -8.49
N LEU A 21 8.64 5.37 -8.74
CA LEU A 21 9.25 4.08 -9.04
C LEU A 21 10.17 4.16 -10.26
N ARG A 22 9.74 4.84 -11.31
CA ARG A 22 10.54 5.01 -12.54
C ARG A 22 11.76 5.89 -12.30
N GLU A 23 11.60 6.98 -11.53
CA GLU A 23 12.72 7.83 -11.14
C GLU A 23 13.76 7.07 -10.35
N ASP A 24 13.31 6.34 -9.34
CA ASP A 24 14.21 5.57 -8.49
C ASP A 24 14.88 4.44 -9.25
N LEU A 25 14.19 3.84 -10.22
CA LEU A 25 14.80 2.84 -11.10
C LEU A 25 15.98 3.43 -11.88
N LYS A 26 15.82 4.64 -12.43
CA LYS A 26 16.92 5.33 -13.12
C LYS A 26 18.08 5.59 -12.17
N LYS A 27 17.81 6.06 -10.95
CA LYS A 27 18.83 6.27 -9.93
C LYS A 27 19.57 4.97 -9.58
N ALA A 28 18.82 3.88 -9.39
CA ALA A 28 19.41 2.58 -9.06
C ALA A 28 20.29 2.06 -10.19
N MET A 29 19.90 2.29 -11.43
CA MET A 29 20.72 1.91 -12.59
C MET A 29 22.04 2.71 -12.63
N LEU A 30 21.96 4.02 -12.38
CA LEU A 30 23.14 4.89 -12.37
C LEU A 30 24.07 4.55 -11.18
N ASN A 31 23.49 4.26 -10.04
CA ASN A 31 24.24 3.94 -8.80
C ASN A 31 24.69 2.48 -8.74
N LYS A 32 24.31 1.67 -9.75
CA LYS A 32 24.59 0.22 -9.80
C LYS A 32 24.04 -0.53 -8.58
N ASP A 33 22.91 -0.04 -8.06
CA ASP A 33 22.22 -0.66 -6.92
C ASP A 33 21.32 -1.78 -7.45
N GLN A 34 21.85 -2.99 -7.47
CA GLN A 34 21.17 -4.14 -8.08
C GLN A 34 19.91 -4.56 -7.31
N GLU A 35 19.94 -4.49 -5.98
CA GLU A 35 18.80 -4.88 -5.17
C GLU A 35 17.59 -3.97 -5.42
N VAL A 36 17.80 -2.67 -5.37
CA VAL A 36 16.74 -1.70 -5.66
C VAL A 36 16.25 -1.85 -7.10
N ARG A 37 17.18 -1.92 -8.04
CA ARG A 37 16.84 -2.08 -9.47
C ARG A 37 15.96 -3.31 -9.72
N ASN A 38 16.35 -4.45 -9.17
CA ASN A 38 15.62 -5.70 -9.38
C ASN A 38 14.24 -5.63 -8.73
N THR A 39 14.14 -5.08 -7.53
CA THR A 39 12.86 -4.93 -6.82
C THR A 39 11.90 -4.03 -7.60
N LEU A 40 12.38 -2.87 -8.07
CA LEU A 40 11.55 -1.93 -8.82
C LEU A 40 11.07 -2.52 -10.15
N ARG A 41 11.93 -3.29 -10.83
CA ARG A 41 11.56 -3.99 -12.06
C ARG A 41 10.45 -5.00 -11.83
N LEU A 42 10.47 -5.71 -10.71
CA LEU A 42 9.42 -6.67 -10.36
C LEU A 42 8.07 -5.98 -10.15
N ILE A 43 8.08 -4.82 -9.48
CA ILE A 43 6.86 -4.03 -9.28
C ILE A 43 6.31 -3.56 -10.63
N ILE A 44 7.15 -2.95 -11.44
CA ILE A 44 6.77 -2.38 -12.75
C ILE A 44 6.29 -3.48 -13.71
N ALA A 45 6.86 -4.67 -13.63
CA ALA A 45 6.46 -5.81 -14.45
C ALA A 45 5.02 -6.26 -14.22
N GLU A 46 4.43 -5.91 -13.08
CA GLU A 46 3.03 -6.23 -12.79
C GLU A 46 2.04 -5.23 -13.41
N PHE A 47 2.50 -4.04 -13.82
CA PHE A 47 1.62 -3.01 -14.38
C PHE A 47 0.82 -3.49 -15.60
N PRO A 48 1.42 -4.22 -16.57
CA PRO A 48 0.66 -4.70 -17.74
C PRO A 48 -0.47 -5.68 -17.40
N LYS A 49 -0.52 -6.20 -16.19
CA LYS A 49 -1.58 -7.11 -15.76
C LYS A 49 -2.80 -6.37 -15.19
N LEU A 50 -2.70 -5.08 -14.95
CA LEU A 50 -3.79 -4.28 -14.39
C LEU A 50 -4.92 -4.12 -15.41
N THR A 51 -6.15 -4.33 -14.96
CA THR A 51 -7.33 -4.28 -15.82
C THR A 51 -8.43 -3.38 -15.24
N VAL A 52 -9.33 -2.93 -16.12
CA VAL A 52 -10.56 -2.26 -15.72
C VAL A 52 -11.74 -3.06 -16.25
N PRO A 53 -12.88 -3.09 -15.52
CA PRO A 53 -14.08 -3.74 -16.00
C PRO A 53 -14.69 -2.94 -17.15
N ILE A 54 -15.17 -3.64 -18.18
CA ILE A 54 -15.89 -3.06 -19.31
C ILE A 54 -17.15 -3.86 -19.59
N THR A 55 -18.12 -3.22 -20.27
CA THR A 55 -19.29 -3.91 -20.77
C THR A 55 -19.22 -3.90 -22.29
N LEU A 56 -19.27 -5.08 -22.92
CA LEU A 56 -19.25 -5.23 -24.37
C LEU A 56 -20.60 -4.80 -24.96
N GLU A 57 -20.62 -4.54 -26.27
CA GLU A 57 -21.87 -4.18 -27.00
C GLU A 57 -22.96 -5.22 -26.79
N SER A 58 -22.59 -6.49 -26.62
CA SER A 58 -23.51 -7.58 -26.35
C SER A 58 -24.11 -7.55 -24.95
N GLY A 59 -23.70 -6.61 -24.07
CA GLY A 59 -24.09 -6.54 -22.68
C GLY A 59 -23.27 -7.45 -21.76
N LYS A 60 -22.36 -8.25 -22.33
CA LYS A 60 -21.52 -9.16 -21.57
C LYS A 60 -20.40 -8.38 -20.86
N LYS A 61 -20.12 -8.72 -19.61
CA LYS A 61 -19.04 -8.11 -18.84
C LYS A 61 -17.70 -8.74 -19.20
N SER A 62 -16.70 -7.88 -19.31
CA SER A 62 -15.33 -8.29 -19.64
C SER A 62 -14.35 -7.34 -18.95
N THR A 63 -13.06 -7.44 -19.29
CA THR A 63 -12.03 -6.54 -18.79
C THR A 63 -11.11 -6.12 -19.94
N ARG A 64 -10.48 -4.98 -19.79
CA ARG A 64 -9.40 -4.53 -20.68
C ARG A 64 -8.20 -4.12 -19.85
N LEU A 65 -7.04 -4.09 -20.46
CA LEU A 65 -5.82 -3.63 -19.78
C LEU A 65 -5.91 -2.13 -19.49
N LYS A 66 -5.38 -1.72 -18.36
CA LYS A 66 -5.26 -0.31 -18.00
C LYS A 66 -4.21 0.37 -18.87
N LYS A 67 -4.50 1.60 -19.27
CA LYS A 67 -3.51 2.47 -19.89
C LYS A 67 -2.59 3.04 -18.80
N PRO A 68 -1.36 3.46 -19.13
CA PRO A 68 -0.45 4.02 -18.13
C PRO A 68 -1.06 5.15 -17.30
N GLU A 69 -1.83 6.03 -17.92
CA GLU A 69 -2.51 7.14 -17.23
C GLU A 69 -3.64 6.71 -16.29
N GLU A 70 -4.11 5.49 -16.43
CA GLU A 70 -5.17 4.92 -15.58
C GLU A 70 -4.63 4.22 -14.33
N ILE A 71 -3.31 4.00 -14.26
CA ILE A 71 -2.68 3.35 -13.12
C ILE A 71 -2.66 4.31 -11.94
N SER A 72 -3.39 3.95 -10.88
CA SER A 72 -3.48 4.77 -9.67
C SER A 72 -2.44 4.38 -8.65
N ASN A 73 -2.23 5.25 -7.65
CA ASN A 73 -1.40 4.90 -6.49
C ASN A 73 -1.95 3.66 -5.79
N ASP A 74 -3.26 3.52 -5.68
CA ASP A 74 -3.90 2.35 -5.07
C ASP A 74 -3.59 1.05 -5.80
N ASP A 75 -3.54 1.09 -7.13
CA ASP A 75 -3.16 -0.07 -7.94
C ASP A 75 -1.74 -0.52 -7.59
N VAL A 76 -0.81 0.43 -7.53
CA VAL A 76 0.60 0.16 -7.23
C VAL A 76 0.76 -0.33 -5.79
N ILE A 77 0.07 0.29 -4.84
CA ILE A 77 0.07 -0.13 -3.44
C ILE A 77 -0.42 -1.58 -3.32
N GLY A 78 -1.48 -1.93 -4.05
CA GLY A 78 -2.00 -3.30 -4.07
C GLY A 78 -0.98 -4.30 -4.59
N ILE A 79 -0.26 -3.96 -5.66
CA ILE A 79 0.83 -4.80 -6.19
C ILE A 79 1.92 -4.99 -5.14
N ILE A 80 2.38 -3.91 -4.53
CA ILE A 80 3.45 -3.95 -3.52
C ILE A 80 3.03 -4.81 -2.32
N LYS A 81 1.81 -4.64 -1.83
CA LYS A 81 1.29 -5.46 -0.72
C LYS A 81 1.24 -6.94 -1.06
N GLY A 82 0.87 -7.28 -2.29
CA GLY A 82 0.88 -8.67 -2.77
C GLY A 82 2.29 -9.26 -2.78
N LEU A 83 3.27 -8.50 -3.27
CA LEU A 83 4.66 -8.93 -3.28
C LEU A 83 5.22 -9.07 -1.85
N ILE A 84 4.87 -8.18 -0.95
CA ILE A 84 5.25 -8.26 0.47
C ILE A 84 4.71 -9.54 1.09
N LYS A 85 3.44 -9.84 0.86
CA LYS A 85 2.81 -11.05 1.39
C LYS A 85 3.50 -12.31 0.90
N SER A 86 3.85 -12.35 -0.38
CA SER A 86 4.59 -13.48 -0.97
C SER A 86 5.97 -13.62 -0.34
N GLU A 87 6.70 -12.53 -0.17
CA GLU A 87 8.03 -12.55 0.45
C GLU A 87 7.96 -12.97 1.91
N GLN A 88 6.98 -12.49 2.66
CA GLN A 88 6.79 -12.89 4.05
C GLN A 88 6.56 -14.39 4.17
N THR A 89 5.82 -14.98 3.26
CA THR A 89 5.61 -16.43 3.21
C THR A 89 6.92 -17.17 2.97
N VAL A 90 7.75 -16.69 2.03
CA VAL A 90 9.07 -17.28 1.76
C VAL A 90 9.96 -17.19 2.99
N LEU A 91 9.98 -16.02 3.65
CA LEU A 91 10.78 -15.82 4.86
C LEU A 91 10.37 -16.77 6.00
N GLU A 92 9.07 -16.97 6.18
CA GLU A 92 8.55 -17.91 7.17
C GLU A 92 9.03 -19.35 6.89
N ILE A 93 8.93 -19.76 5.63
CA ILE A 93 9.34 -21.12 5.21
C ILE A 93 10.84 -21.31 5.40
N THR A 94 11.65 -20.28 5.12
CA THR A 94 13.11 -20.36 5.23
C THR A 94 13.64 -20.03 6.63
N GLY A 95 12.76 -19.67 7.57
CA GLY A 95 13.17 -19.32 8.94
C GLY A 95 13.85 -17.97 9.08
N GLN A 96 13.70 -17.10 8.08
CA GLN A 96 14.26 -15.74 8.09
C GLN A 96 13.21 -14.74 8.56
N SER A 97 13.65 -13.63 9.18
CA SER A 97 12.73 -12.60 9.69
C SER A 97 12.63 -11.38 8.76
N ASN A 98 13.59 -11.16 7.88
CA ASN A 98 13.64 -10.00 7.02
C ASN A 98 14.52 -10.23 5.80
N SER A 99 14.37 -9.36 4.79
CA SER A 99 15.22 -9.33 3.60
C SER A 99 15.32 -7.91 3.06
N ASP A 100 16.37 -7.62 2.31
CA ASP A 100 16.53 -6.31 1.65
C ASP A 100 15.37 -6.05 0.68
N TYR A 101 14.93 -7.10 -0.01
CA TYR A 101 13.78 -7.04 -0.91
C TYR A 101 12.52 -6.56 -0.17
N LEU A 102 12.25 -7.13 1.00
CA LEU A 102 11.09 -6.74 1.82
C LEU A 102 11.19 -5.28 2.28
N GLU A 103 12.36 -4.86 2.72
CA GLU A 103 12.58 -3.47 3.15
C GLU A 103 12.36 -2.47 2.02
N ILE A 104 12.86 -2.79 0.83
CA ILE A 104 12.67 -1.94 -0.35
C ILE A 104 11.17 -1.84 -0.69
N LEU A 105 10.46 -2.96 -0.71
CA LEU A 105 9.01 -2.95 -0.98
C LEU A 105 8.27 -2.07 0.02
N GLN A 106 8.57 -2.20 1.31
CA GLN A 106 7.92 -1.42 2.36
C GLN A 106 8.19 0.08 2.25
N SER A 107 9.33 0.46 1.70
CA SER A 107 9.70 1.87 1.54
C SER A 107 8.79 2.62 0.54
N TYR A 108 8.01 1.89 -0.27
CA TYR A 108 7.08 2.47 -1.25
C TYR A 108 5.63 2.43 -0.78
N LEU A 109 5.37 1.96 0.42
CA LEU A 109 4.02 1.99 0.98
C LEU A 109 3.76 3.31 1.71
N PRO A 110 2.51 3.79 1.72
CA PRO A 110 2.15 4.92 2.58
C PRO A 110 2.47 4.57 4.04
N LYS A 111 2.84 5.58 4.80
CA LYS A 111 3.06 5.40 6.23
C LYS A 111 1.72 5.05 6.88
N MET A 112 1.64 3.87 7.47
CA MET A 112 0.43 3.43 8.15
C MET A 112 0.22 4.21 9.45
N ILE A 113 -1.04 4.48 9.75
CA ILE A 113 -1.43 5.15 10.99
C ILE A 113 -1.27 4.18 12.16
N ASP A 114 -0.67 4.66 13.23
CA ASP A 114 -0.44 3.83 14.41
C ASP A 114 -1.67 3.77 15.35
N LYS A 115 -1.57 2.90 16.36
CA LYS A 115 -2.66 2.68 17.33
C LYS A 115 -3.05 3.96 18.05
N GLU A 116 -2.07 4.77 18.44
CA GLU A 116 -2.32 6.01 19.20
C GLU A 116 -3.11 7.01 18.37
N GLU A 117 -2.72 7.20 17.12
CA GLU A 117 -3.41 8.13 16.21
C GLU A 117 -4.85 7.68 15.96
N ILE A 118 -5.07 6.40 15.74
CA ILE A 118 -6.42 5.84 15.56
C ILE A 118 -7.26 6.05 16.81
N THR A 119 -6.71 5.72 17.96
CA THR A 119 -7.39 5.85 19.26
C THR A 119 -7.79 7.30 19.53
N THR A 120 -6.88 8.24 19.31
CA THR A 120 -7.13 9.67 19.50
C THR A 120 -8.26 10.16 18.57
N TRP A 121 -8.19 9.77 17.29
CA TRP A 121 -9.23 10.17 16.34
C TRP A 121 -10.61 9.64 16.75
N ILE A 122 -10.67 8.38 17.19
CA ILE A 122 -11.92 7.76 17.65
C ILE A 122 -12.50 8.53 18.85
N LYS A 123 -11.66 8.87 19.82
CA LYS A 123 -12.09 9.65 21.01
C LYS A 123 -12.69 10.99 20.61
N ASP A 124 -12.09 11.65 19.63
CA ASP A 124 -12.47 13.01 19.24
C ASP A 124 -13.65 13.06 18.28
N ASN A 125 -13.89 11.99 17.51
CA ASN A 125 -14.80 12.03 16.37
C ASN A 125 -15.92 10.99 16.41
N VAL A 126 -15.83 9.96 17.23
CA VAL A 126 -16.83 8.88 17.28
C VAL A 126 -17.65 8.98 18.56
N ASP A 127 -18.96 9.06 18.38
CA ASP A 127 -19.91 9.02 19.48
C ASP A 127 -20.56 7.63 19.52
N PHE A 128 -20.09 6.80 20.46
CA PHE A 128 -20.56 5.42 20.57
C PHE A 128 -22.04 5.31 20.98
N SER A 129 -22.61 6.38 21.53
CA SER A 129 -24.03 6.39 21.89
C SER A 129 -24.95 6.28 20.67
N GLN A 130 -24.44 6.62 19.49
CA GLN A 130 -25.18 6.54 18.24
C GLN A 130 -25.17 5.15 17.60
N TYR A 131 -24.37 4.23 18.17
CA TYR A 131 -24.23 2.87 17.65
C TYR A 131 -24.75 1.84 18.67
N LYS A 132 -25.39 0.81 18.15
CA LYS A 132 -25.85 -0.31 18.99
C LYS A 132 -24.67 -1.11 19.54
N ASN A 133 -23.59 -1.16 18.76
CA ASN A 133 -22.39 -1.91 19.07
C ASN A 133 -21.18 -1.08 18.65
N LYS A 134 -20.19 -0.99 19.52
CA LYS A 134 -18.95 -0.24 19.24
C LYS A 134 -18.23 -0.72 17.96
N MET A 135 -18.39 -1.98 17.59
CA MET A 135 -17.80 -2.52 16.37
C MET A 135 -18.39 -1.88 15.09
N GLN A 136 -19.57 -1.28 15.18
CA GLN A 136 -20.15 -0.57 14.03
C GLN A 136 -19.38 0.70 13.69
N ALA A 137 -18.57 1.21 14.60
CA ALA A 137 -17.71 2.37 14.34
C ALA A 137 -16.56 2.06 13.40
N ILE A 138 -16.30 0.79 13.07
CA ILE A 138 -15.23 0.41 12.12
C ILE A 138 -15.45 1.05 10.75
N GLY A 139 -16.69 1.15 10.29
CA GLY A 139 -17.02 1.76 9.01
C GLY A 139 -16.55 3.22 8.92
N PRO A 140 -17.00 4.10 9.82
CA PRO A 140 -16.52 5.50 9.85
C PRO A 140 -15.02 5.64 10.02
N VAL A 141 -14.37 4.83 10.85
CA VAL A 141 -12.93 4.87 11.05
C VAL A 141 -12.20 4.52 9.77
N MET A 142 -12.57 3.43 9.13
CA MET A 142 -11.96 3.00 7.87
C MET A 142 -12.25 3.98 6.72
N LYS A 143 -13.40 4.63 6.74
CA LYS A 143 -13.73 5.66 5.75
C LYS A 143 -12.81 6.87 5.90
N HIS A 144 -12.49 7.26 7.14
CA HIS A 144 -11.62 8.41 7.39
C HIS A 144 -10.17 8.11 7.01
N PHE A 145 -9.62 7.00 7.50
CA PHE A 145 -8.21 6.66 7.28
C PHE A 145 -7.95 5.92 5.97
N GLY A 146 -8.96 5.24 5.45
CA GLY A 146 -8.82 4.46 4.22
C GLY A 146 -7.76 3.39 4.34
N LYS A 147 -6.89 3.33 3.35
CA LYS A 147 -5.81 2.32 3.30
C LYS A 147 -4.66 2.60 4.26
N LEU A 148 -4.64 3.77 4.91
CA LEU A 148 -3.61 4.12 5.90
C LEU A 148 -3.80 3.39 7.21
N ALA A 149 -5.00 2.88 7.50
CA ALA A 149 -5.28 2.12 8.70
C ALA A 149 -5.40 0.62 8.39
N ASP A 150 -4.81 -0.19 9.28
CA ASP A 150 -4.99 -1.65 9.22
C ASP A 150 -6.33 -2.01 9.87
N GLY A 151 -7.23 -2.64 9.10
CA GLY A 151 -8.53 -3.05 9.58
C GLY A 151 -8.48 -3.97 10.79
N LYS A 152 -7.47 -4.83 10.87
CA LYS A 152 -7.25 -5.71 12.03
C LYS A 152 -6.92 -4.91 13.29
N LEU A 153 -6.07 -3.89 13.14
CA LEU A 153 -5.70 -3.02 14.25
C LEU A 153 -6.90 -2.22 14.75
N VAL A 154 -7.68 -1.65 13.84
CA VAL A 154 -8.92 -0.93 14.17
C VAL A 154 -9.88 -1.85 14.92
N ASN A 155 -10.04 -3.08 14.45
CA ASN A 155 -10.89 -4.09 15.08
C ASN A 155 -10.44 -4.36 16.52
N GLN A 156 -9.14 -4.54 16.74
CA GLN A 156 -8.57 -4.77 18.08
C GLN A 156 -8.81 -3.57 19.01
N ILE A 157 -8.63 -2.36 18.49
CA ILE A 157 -8.85 -1.12 19.26
C ILE A 157 -10.32 -1.03 19.70
N LEU A 158 -11.26 -1.29 18.79
CA LEU A 158 -12.68 -1.22 19.09
C LEU A 158 -13.13 -2.30 20.07
N LYS A 159 -12.58 -3.52 19.94
CA LYS A 159 -12.87 -4.60 20.89
C LYS A 159 -12.44 -4.27 22.31
N GLY A 160 -11.30 -3.61 22.47
CA GLY A 160 -10.77 -3.20 23.76
C GLY A 160 -11.31 -1.86 24.28
N TRP A 161 -12.22 -1.24 23.55
CA TRP A 161 -12.75 0.07 23.92
C TRP A 161 -13.72 -0.04 25.08
N GLU A 162 -13.50 0.75 26.12
CA GLU A 162 -14.37 0.84 27.29
C GLU A 162 -15.31 2.05 27.25
#